data_92d80182848452bf1a90925f500bfd1f
#
_entry.id   92d80182848452bf1a90925f500bfd1f
#
_cell.length_a   1.000
_cell.length_b   1.000
_cell.length_c   1.000
_cell.angle_alpha   90.00
_cell.angle_beta   90.00
_cell.angle_gamma   90.00
#
_symmetry.space_group_name_H-M   'P 1'
#
loop_
_entity.id
_entity.type
_entity.pdbx_description
1 polymer ?
#
loop_
_entity_poly.entity_id
_entity_poly.type
_entity_poly.pdbx_seq_one_letter_code
_entity_poly.pdbx_strand_id
1 'polypeptide(L)'
;KSTYLHSDVETLERIEILTSLRKGEYDVLVGVNLLREGLDLPEVELVAILDADKEGFLRSEVSLIQTIGRAARNSAGRVILYADQETESLKRAVGETRRRRAAQEAYNKKHGITPTTIIKNIKDITEELRSEHGKAVVNMLEIDKELYKKNPRQFIAAKKHEMAEAVKD
;
A
#
# COMPACT_ATOMS: atom_id res chain seq x y z
N LYS A 1 -6.05 17.30 -1.76
CA LYS A 1 -6.83 16.37 -0.88
C LYS A 1 -5.87 15.50 -0.07
N SER A 2 -6.24 15.16 1.18
CA SER A 2 -5.46 14.27 2.03
C SER A 2 -6.30 13.10 2.54
N THR A 3 -5.63 11.98 2.80
CA THR A 3 -6.20 10.82 3.47
C THR A 3 -5.19 10.26 4.46
N TYR A 4 -5.63 9.34 5.29
CA TYR A 4 -4.77 8.71 6.29
C TYR A 4 -4.88 7.18 6.24
N LEU A 5 -3.85 6.53 6.78
CA LEU A 5 -3.77 5.08 6.85
C LEU A 5 -3.23 4.66 8.22
N HIS A 6 -3.98 3.85 8.97
CA HIS A 6 -3.57 3.30 10.27
C HIS A 6 -3.91 1.81 10.38
N SER A 7 -3.62 1.20 11.53
CA SER A 7 -3.78 -0.25 11.75
C SER A 7 -5.20 -0.76 11.60
N ASP A 8 -6.19 0.09 11.89
CA ASP A 8 -7.61 -0.30 11.92
C ASP A 8 -8.29 -0.23 10.55
N VAL A 9 -7.55 0.26 9.53
CA VAL A 9 -8.04 0.27 8.14
C VAL A 9 -8.00 -1.15 7.60
N GLU A 10 -9.13 -1.64 7.11
CA GLU A 10 -9.25 -2.97 6.53
C GLU A 10 -8.39 -3.13 5.26
N THR A 11 -8.02 -4.38 4.96
CA THR A 11 -7.10 -4.67 3.84
C THR A 11 -7.63 -4.16 2.50
N LEU A 12 -8.91 -4.30 2.22
CA LEU A 12 -9.51 -3.82 0.97
C LEU A 12 -9.53 -2.30 0.90
N GLU A 13 -9.94 -1.63 1.97
CA GLU A 13 -9.93 -0.17 2.07
C GLU A 13 -8.50 0.39 1.92
N ARG A 14 -7.51 -0.28 2.51
CA ARG A 14 -6.11 0.07 2.32
C ARG A 14 -5.68 0.04 0.86
N ILE A 15 -6.09 -0.99 0.11
CA ILE A 15 -5.79 -1.11 -1.33
C ILE A 15 -6.47 0.04 -2.09
N GLU A 16 -7.73 0.37 -1.77
CA GLU A 16 -8.47 1.48 -2.39
C GLU A 16 -7.78 2.82 -2.14
N ILE A 17 -7.40 3.12 -0.90
CA ILE A 17 -6.68 4.35 -0.53
C ILE A 17 -5.37 4.47 -1.33
N LEU A 18 -4.59 3.41 -1.41
CA LEU A 18 -3.32 3.41 -2.13
C LEU A 18 -3.51 3.55 -3.65
N THR A 19 -4.53 2.92 -4.19
CA THR A 19 -4.89 3.04 -5.61
C THR A 19 -5.34 4.48 -5.93
N SER A 20 -6.17 5.08 -5.09
CA SER A 20 -6.63 6.46 -5.23
C SER A 20 -5.48 7.47 -5.10
N LEU A 21 -4.52 7.23 -4.21
CA LEU A 21 -3.30 8.03 -4.14
C LEU A 21 -2.52 7.95 -5.45
N ARG A 22 -2.31 6.77 -6.01
CA ARG A 22 -1.61 6.57 -7.27
C ARG A 22 -2.34 7.17 -8.47
N LYS A 23 -3.68 7.19 -8.45
CA LYS A 23 -4.53 7.86 -9.45
C LYS A 23 -4.53 9.39 -9.31
N GLY A 24 -3.94 9.95 -8.24
CA GLY A 24 -3.92 11.39 -7.97
C GLY A 24 -5.24 11.95 -7.42
N GLU A 25 -6.12 11.09 -6.91
CA GLU A 25 -7.34 11.51 -6.20
C GLU A 25 -7.03 12.11 -4.83
N TYR A 26 -5.91 11.66 -4.24
CA TYR A 26 -5.30 12.22 -3.04
C TYR A 26 -3.90 12.73 -3.35
N ASP A 27 -3.57 13.90 -2.82
CA ASP A 27 -2.25 14.53 -2.95
C ASP A 27 -1.33 14.13 -1.80
N VAL A 28 -1.90 13.79 -0.64
CA VAL A 28 -1.18 13.49 0.59
C VAL A 28 -1.77 12.27 1.27
N LEU A 29 -0.89 11.34 1.63
CA LEU A 29 -1.20 10.20 2.49
C LEU A 29 -0.47 10.34 3.82
N VAL A 30 -1.20 10.41 4.93
CA VAL A 30 -0.67 10.41 6.29
C VAL A 30 -0.75 8.98 6.83
N GLY A 31 0.36 8.45 7.31
CA GLY A 31 0.38 7.08 7.81
C GLY A 31 1.20 6.91 9.08
N VAL A 32 0.71 6.04 9.96
CA VAL A 32 1.42 5.64 11.16
C VAL A 32 1.89 4.20 10.97
N ASN A 33 3.20 3.99 10.83
CA ASN A 33 3.86 2.67 10.77
C ASN A 33 3.54 1.76 9.57
N LEU A 34 2.57 2.09 8.75
CA LEU A 34 2.09 1.24 7.65
C LEU A 34 2.75 1.56 6.30
N LEU A 35 3.60 2.58 6.25
CA LEU A 35 4.26 3.03 5.03
C LEU A 35 5.67 2.44 4.84
N ARG A 36 6.05 1.41 5.63
CA ARG A 36 7.40 0.85 5.60
C ARG A 36 7.59 -0.31 4.63
N GLU A 37 6.69 -1.28 4.61
CA GLU A 37 6.83 -2.51 3.84
C GLU A 37 5.69 -2.70 2.82
N GLY A 38 5.98 -3.41 1.75
CA GLY A 38 5.00 -3.85 0.76
C GLY A 38 4.42 -2.76 -0.15
N LEU A 39 4.83 -1.50 -0.02
CA LEU A 39 4.32 -0.42 -0.86
C LEU A 39 5.28 -0.10 -2.00
N ASP A 40 4.75 -0.09 -3.21
CA ASP A 40 5.45 0.34 -4.41
C ASP A 40 4.71 1.54 -5.02
N LEU A 41 5.14 2.73 -4.64
CA LEU A 41 4.53 4.02 -4.98
C LEU A 41 5.53 4.89 -5.74
N PRO A 42 5.79 4.62 -7.02
CA PRO A 42 6.76 5.39 -7.81
C PRO A 42 6.33 6.84 -8.04
N GLU A 43 5.05 7.15 -7.84
CA GLU A 43 4.46 8.47 -7.98
C GLU A 43 4.81 9.41 -6.78
N VAL A 44 5.32 8.85 -5.67
CA VAL A 44 5.64 9.64 -4.47
C VAL A 44 6.89 10.49 -4.70
N GLU A 45 6.72 11.81 -4.67
CA GLU A 45 7.80 12.79 -4.80
C GLU A 45 8.35 13.26 -3.46
N LEU A 46 7.52 13.26 -2.42
CA LEU A 46 7.92 13.73 -1.09
C LEU A 46 7.58 12.70 -0.02
N VAL A 47 8.58 12.39 0.81
CA VAL A 47 8.38 11.67 2.07
C VAL A 47 8.75 12.61 3.22
N ALA A 48 7.80 12.88 4.11
CA ALA A 48 8.01 13.65 5.33
C ALA A 48 7.91 12.73 6.54
N ILE A 49 8.92 12.70 7.39
CA ILE A 49 8.94 11.91 8.62
C ILE A 49 8.93 12.88 9.80
N LEU A 50 7.81 12.90 10.52
CA LEU A 50 7.67 13.70 11.73
C LEU A 50 8.28 12.96 12.92
N ASP A 51 8.78 13.70 13.91
CA ASP A 51 9.43 13.14 15.10
C ASP A 51 10.49 12.08 14.75
N ALA A 52 11.35 12.40 13.81
CA ALA A 52 12.37 11.47 13.31
C ALA A 52 13.43 11.12 14.36
N ASP A 53 13.57 11.95 15.40
CA ASP A 53 14.45 11.81 16.55
C ASP A 53 13.83 11.05 17.73
N LYS A 54 12.55 10.74 17.70
CA LYS A 54 11.90 9.96 18.76
C LYS A 54 12.33 8.50 18.66
N GLU A 55 13.49 8.18 19.26
CA GLU A 55 14.06 6.84 19.18
C GLU A 55 13.10 5.74 19.64
N GLY A 56 13.14 4.62 18.95
CA GLY A 56 12.29 3.46 19.16
C GLY A 56 12.23 2.59 17.92
N PHE A 57 11.46 1.52 17.99
CA PHE A 57 11.33 0.55 16.89
C PHE A 57 10.97 1.20 15.53
N LEU A 58 10.19 2.28 15.56
CA LEU A 58 9.71 2.98 14.36
C LEU A 58 10.68 4.02 13.82
N ARG A 59 11.69 4.38 14.58
CA ARG A 59 12.73 5.36 14.27
C ARG A 59 14.14 4.76 14.38
N SER A 60 14.22 3.44 14.33
CA SER A 60 15.52 2.75 14.17
C SER A 60 16.14 3.10 12.81
N GLU A 61 17.45 2.99 12.70
CA GLU A 61 18.19 3.18 11.45
C GLU A 61 17.52 2.46 10.27
N VAL A 62 17.20 1.16 10.44
CA VAL A 62 16.58 0.34 9.40
C VAL A 62 15.19 0.87 8.99
N SER A 63 14.36 1.24 9.97
CA SER A 63 13.02 1.81 9.70
C SER A 63 13.10 3.13 8.94
N LEU A 64 14.04 4.00 9.33
CA LEU A 64 14.27 5.27 8.65
C LEU A 64 14.74 5.05 7.21
N ILE A 65 15.71 4.16 6.97
CA ILE A 65 16.21 3.84 5.64
C ILE A 65 15.08 3.27 4.75
N GLN A 66 14.25 2.38 5.28
CA GLN A 66 13.12 1.82 4.53
C GLN A 66 12.11 2.90 4.12
N THR A 67 11.77 3.81 5.04
CA THR A 67 10.81 4.90 4.77
C THR A 67 11.40 5.91 3.79
N ILE A 68 12.65 6.32 3.97
CA ILE A 68 13.39 7.19 3.04
C ILE A 68 13.40 6.56 1.63
N GLY A 69 13.60 5.26 1.56
CA GLY A 69 13.64 4.51 0.29
C GLY A 69 12.34 4.56 -0.52
N ARG A 70 11.21 5.00 0.06
CA ARG A 70 9.94 5.15 -0.69
C ARG A 70 10.01 6.27 -1.73
N ALA A 71 10.74 7.34 -1.46
CA ALA A 71 10.96 8.41 -2.43
C ALA A 71 12.03 8.07 -3.49
N ALA A 72 12.79 7.01 -3.31
CA ALA A 72 13.94 6.70 -4.16
C ALA A 72 13.58 6.21 -5.58
N ARG A 73 12.31 5.92 -5.86
CA ARG A 73 11.81 5.49 -7.17
C ARG A 73 11.43 6.65 -8.08
N ASN A 74 11.28 7.83 -7.51
CA ASN A 74 11.04 9.06 -8.24
C ASN A 74 12.36 9.81 -8.42
N SER A 75 12.69 10.22 -9.64
CA SER A 75 13.92 10.95 -9.93
C SER A 75 13.98 12.34 -9.25
N ALA A 76 12.80 12.95 -8.98
CA ALA A 76 12.64 14.17 -8.22
C ALA A 76 12.40 13.95 -6.72
N GLY A 77 12.47 12.69 -6.26
CA GLY A 77 12.13 12.30 -4.90
C GLY A 77 12.91 13.05 -3.83
N ARG A 78 12.20 13.60 -2.86
CA ARG A 78 12.75 14.31 -1.70
C ARG A 78 12.32 13.65 -0.41
N VAL A 79 13.16 13.80 0.62
CA VAL A 79 12.83 13.36 1.98
C VAL A 79 13.11 14.50 2.94
N ILE A 80 12.14 14.77 3.82
CA ILE A 80 12.27 15.73 4.92
C ILE A 80 12.14 14.98 6.24
N LEU A 81 13.11 15.13 7.09
CA LEU A 81 13.15 14.56 8.44
C LEU A 81 12.96 15.72 9.43
N TYR A 82 11.83 15.74 10.12
CA TYR A 82 11.59 16.70 11.19
C TYR A 82 12.09 16.13 12.50
N ALA A 83 13.06 16.80 13.11
CA ALA A 83 13.73 16.36 14.32
C ALA A 83 14.23 17.58 15.11
N ASP A 84 14.06 17.56 16.44
CA ASP A 84 14.62 18.56 17.34
C ASP A 84 16.08 18.27 17.67
N GLN A 85 16.46 16.98 17.63
CA GLN A 85 17.80 16.50 17.94
C GLN A 85 18.29 15.50 16.90
N GLU A 86 19.59 15.50 16.66
CA GLU A 86 20.20 14.55 15.75
C GLU A 86 20.67 13.30 16.51
N THR A 87 19.83 12.27 16.55
CA THR A 87 20.13 10.98 17.20
C THR A 87 21.12 10.13 16.40
N GLU A 88 21.73 9.13 17.04
CA GLU A 88 22.65 8.22 16.37
C GLU A 88 21.97 7.40 15.26
N SER A 89 20.73 6.97 15.47
CA SER A 89 19.94 6.27 14.45
C SER A 89 19.68 7.16 13.23
N LEU A 90 19.38 8.44 13.47
CA LEU A 90 19.15 9.41 12.41
C LEU A 90 20.42 9.69 11.61
N LYS A 91 21.56 9.93 12.30
CA LYS A 91 22.87 10.13 11.67
C LYS A 91 23.25 8.96 10.76
N ARG A 92 23.12 7.72 11.27
CA ARG A 92 23.44 6.51 10.51
C ARG A 92 22.52 6.35 9.31
N ALA A 93 21.21 6.54 9.47
CA ALA A 93 20.25 6.44 8.37
C ALA A 93 20.52 7.45 7.26
N VAL A 94 20.77 8.71 7.61
CA VAL A 94 21.10 9.77 6.65
C VAL A 94 22.46 9.51 6.00
N GLY A 95 23.47 9.12 6.78
CA GLY A 95 24.81 8.79 6.30
C GLY A 95 24.79 7.65 5.28
N GLU A 96 24.10 6.55 5.60
CA GLU A 96 23.98 5.39 4.70
C GLU A 96 23.19 5.74 3.43
N THR A 97 22.12 6.53 3.56
CA THR A 97 21.35 6.97 2.40
C THR A 97 22.21 7.85 1.46
N ARG A 98 23.00 8.78 2.02
CA ARG A 98 23.92 9.62 1.24
C ARG A 98 25.01 8.78 0.59
N ARG A 99 25.58 7.81 1.30
CA ARG A 99 26.59 6.88 0.76
C ARG A 99 26.04 6.12 -0.45
N ARG A 100 24.85 5.52 -0.31
CA ARG A 100 24.19 4.78 -1.42
C ARG A 100 23.94 5.68 -2.61
N ARG A 101 23.44 6.88 -2.39
CA ARG A 101 23.16 7.85 -3.45
C ARG A 101 24.43 8.25 -4.19
N ALA A 102 25.50 8.58 -3.47
CA ALA A 102 26.80 8.94 -4.06
C ALA A 102 27.37 7.79 -4.93
N ALA A 103 27.28 6.55 -4.45
CA ALA A 103 27.70 5.37 -5.20
C ALA A 103 26.90 5.20 -6.49
N GLN A 104 25.56 5.38 -6.42
CA GLN A 104 24.68 5.28 -7.59
C GLN A 104 24.95 6.40 -8.59
N GLU A 105 25.11 7.64 -8.12
CA GLU A 105 25.43 8.79 -8.98
C GLU A 105 26.77 8.60 -9.70
N ALA A 106 27.80 8.12 -9.00
CA ALA A 106 29.10 7.79 -9.59
C ALA A 106 28.99 6.70 -10.65
N TYR A 107 28.22 5.64 -10.37
CA TYR A 107 27.97 4.57 -11.32
C TYR A 107 27.23 5.10 -12.58
N ASN A 108 26.15 5.85 -12.37
CA ASN A 108 25.38 6.43 -13.46
C ASN A 108 26.23 7.33 -14.36
N LYS A 109 27.05 8.21 -13.75
CA LYS A 109 27.99 9.07 -14.47
C LYS A 109 29.00 8.27 -15.29
N LYS A 110 29.55 7.20 -14.71
CA LYS A 110 30.52 6.33 -15.38
C LYS A 110 29.92 5.62 -16.62
N HIS A 111 28.62 5.26 -16.53
CA HIS A 111 27.94 4.49 -17.58
C HIS A 111 27.02 5.33 -18.46
N GLY A 112 27.01 6.65 -18.30
CA GLY A 112 26.17 7.56 -19.10
C GLY A 112 24.66 7.37 -18.87
N ILE A 113 24.27 6.89 -17.67
CA ILE A 113 22.87 6.61 -17.32
C ILE A 113 22.22 7.88 -16.77
N THR A 114 21.13 8.31 -17.39
CA THR A 114 20.26 9.38 -16.85
C THR A 114 19.15 8.75 -16.04
N PRO A 115 19.03 9.05 -14.73
CA PRO A 115 17.95 8.53 -13.90
C PRO A 115 16.58 8.97 -14.43
N THR A 116 15.65 8.04 -14.51
CA THR A 116 14.26 8.30 -14.89
C THR A 116 13.32 7.76 -13.81
N THR A 117 12.19 8.43 -13.63
CA THR A 117 11.14 7.95 -12.73
C THR A 117 10.56 6.66 -13.27
N ILE A 118 10.37 5.67 -12.38
CA ILE A 118 9.73 4.41 -12.73
C ILE A 118 8.25 4.65 -12.98
N ILE A 119 7.77 4.29 -14.16
CA ILE A 119 6.35 4.35 -14.50
C ILE A 119 5.77 2.93 -14.41
N LYS A 120 4.77 2.74 -13.58
CA LYS A 120 4.05 1.47 -13.45
C LYS A 120 2.56 1.67 -13.71
N ASN A 121 1.98 0.77 -14.49
CA ASN A 121 0.54 0.74 -14.67
C ASN A 121 -0.17 0.57 -13.31
N ILE A 122 -1.17 1.41 -13.07
CA ILE A 122 -2.02 1.30 -11.90
C ILE A 122 -3.02 0.18 -12.18
N LYS A 123 -2.78 -1.00 -11.60
CA LYS A 123 -3.77 -2.09 -11.64
C LYS A 123 -4.74 -1.88 -10.50
N ASP A 124 -6.00 -1.79 -10.82
CA ASP A 124 -7.07 -1.74 -9.83
C ASP A 124 -7.43 -3.15 -9.39
N ILE A 125 -6.65 -3.68 -8.44
CA ILE A 125 -6.85 -5.01 -7.88
C ILE A 125 -8.24 -5.11 -7.22
N THR A 126 -8.73 -4.01 -6.67
CA THR A 126 -10.04 -3.95 -6.02
C THR A 126 -11.17 -4.12 -7.03
N GLU A 127 -11.03 -3.49 -8.19
CA GLU A 127 -12.00 -3.62 -9.28
C GLU A 127 -11.98 -5.02 -9.88
N GLU A 128 -10.80 -5.62 -10.00
CA GLU A 128 -10.62 -7.01 -10.44
C GLU A 128 -11.25 -8.00 -9.45
N LEU A 129 -10.96 -7.87 -8.15
CA LEU A 129 -11.56 -8.70 -7.08
C LEU A 129 -13.09 -8.50 -6.99
N ARG A 130 -13.58 -7.27 -7.07
CA ARG A 130 -15.03 -7.00 -7.11
C ARG A 130 -15.69 -7.61 -8.34
N SER A 131 -15.05 -7.56 -9.50
CA SER A 131 -15.57 -8.15 -10.73
C SER A 131 -15.58 -9.67 -10.67
N GLU A 132 -14.56 -10.31 -10.12
CA GLU A 132 -14.50 -11.76 -9.91
C GLU A 132 -15.53 -12.22 -8.87
N HIS A 133 -15.63 -11.52 -7.75
CA HIS A 133 -16.64 -11.80 -6.74
C HIS A 133 -18.06 -11.57 -7.29
N GLY A 134 -18.27 -10.50 -8.03
CA GLY A 134 -19.55 -10.24 -8.71
C GLY A 134 -19.92 -11.34 -9.70
N LYS A 135 -18.97 -11.82 -10.50
CA LYS A 135 -19.19 -12.96 -11.43
C LYS A 135 -19.49 -14.25 -10.67
N ALA A 136 -18.77 -14.53 -9.58
CA ALA A 136 -19.02 -15.70 -8.74
C ALA A 136 -20.42 -15.68 -8.12
N VAL A 137 -20.86 -14.52 -7.62
CA VAL A 137 -22.22 -14.33 -7.08
C VAL A 137 -23.30 -14.50 -8.16
N VAL A 138 -23.10 -13.93 -9.35
CA VAL A 138 -24.05 -14.09 -10.47
C VAL A 138 -24.15 -15.56 -10.88
N ASN A 139 -23.03 -16.26 -11.03
CA ASN A 139 -23.02 -17.68 -11.36
C ASN A 139 -23.73 -18.53 -10.28
N MET A 140 -23.48 -18.22 -9.00
CA MET A 140 -24.19 -18.87 -7.88
C MET A 140 -25.69 -18.67 -7.93
N LEU A 141 -26.13 -17.41 -8.21
CA LEU A 141 -27.56 -17.09 -8.35
C LEU A 141 -28.22 -17.80 -9.54
N GLU A 142 -27.51 -18.00 -10.63
CA GLU A 142 -28.04 -18.76 -11.78
C GLU A 142 -28.21 -20.23 -11.46
N ILE A 143 -27.22 -20.85 -10.80
CA ILE A 143 -27.29 -22.24 -10.30
C ILE A 143 -28.45 -22.38 -9.29
N ASP A 144 -28.56 -21.46 -8.36
CA ASP A 144 -29.64 -21.45 -7.37
C ASP A 144 -31.03 -21.32 -8.02
N LYS A 145 -31.17 -20.52 -9.06
CA LYS A 145 -32.42 -20.40 -9.83
C LYS A 145 -32.80 -21.70 -10.54
N GLU A 146 -31.83 -22.41 -11.11
CA GLU A 146 -32.08 -23.69 -11.77
C GLU A 146 -32.45 -24.78 -10.75
N LEU A 147 -31.76 -24.85 -9.62
CA LEU A 147 -32.08 -25.78 -8.54
C LEU A 147 -33.49 -25.50 -7.95
N TYR A 148 -33.82 -24.24 -7.74
CA TYR A 148 -35.14 -23.83 -7.29
C TYR A 148 -36.25 -24.26 -8.26
N LYS A 149 -36.03 -24.09 -9.57
CA LYS A 149 -36.99 -24.54 -10.60
C LYS A 149 -37.22 -26.04 -10.62
N LYS A 150 -36.15 -26.83 -10.37
CA LYS A 150 -36.22 -28.29 -10.34
C LYS A 150 -36.96 -28.84 -9.11
N ASN A 151 -36.66 -28.33 -7.93
CA ASN A 151 -37.28 -28.78 -6.68
C ASN A 151 -37.34 -27.66 -5.62
N PRO A 152 -38.36 -26.77 -5.65
CA PRO A 152 -38.43 -25.63 -4.74
C PRO A 152 -38.42 -25.97 -3.26
N ARG A 153 -39.10 -27.05 -2.86
CA ARG A 153 -39.17 -27.42 -1.43
C ARG A 153 -37.82 -27.87 -0.87
N GLN A 154 -37.08 -28.66 -1.63
CA GLN A 154 -35.79 -29.18 -1.22
C GLN A 154 -34.72 -28.08 -1.21
N PHE A 155 -34.78 -27.18 -2.19
CA PHE A 155 -33.92 -26.02 -2.25
C PHE A 155 -34.10 -25.08 -1.05
N ILE A 156 -35.34 -24.74 -0.72
CA ILE A 156 -35.64 -23.89 0.44
C ILE A 156 -35.18 -24.54 1.75
N ALA A 157 -35.34 -25.85 1.91
CA ALA A 157 -34.86 -26.55 3.09
C ALA A 157 -33.33 -26.51 3.23
N ALA A 158 -32.61 -26.73 2.13
CA ALA A 158 -31.15 -26.66 2.09
C ALA A 158 -30.63 -25.26 2.43
N LYS A 159 -31.22 -24.21 1.82
CA LYS A 159 -30.81 -22.81 2.08
C LYS A 159 -31.12 -22.35 3.52
N LYS A 160 -32.20 -22.82 4.10
CA LYS A 160 -32.49 -22.58 5.51
C LYS A 160 -31.47 -23.23 6.45
N HIS A 161 -30.99 -24.41 6.10
CA HIS A 161 -29.93 -25.10 6.85
C HIS A 161 -28.59 -24.35 6.76
N GLU A 162 -28.16 -23.95 5.54
CA GLU A 162 -26.95 -23.13 5.33
C GLU A 162 -27.00 -21.83 6.13
N MET A 163 -28.13 -21.11 6.09
CA MET A 163 -28.30 -19.87 6.87
C MET A 163 -28.21 -20.14 8.38
N ALA A 164 -28.77 -21.24 8.85
CA ALA A 164 -28.73 -21.57 10.29
C ALA A 164 -27.34 -22.00 10.77
N GLU A 165 -26.51 -22.54 9.90
CA GLU A 165 -25.10 -22.85 10.19
C GLU A 165 -24.23 -21.59 10.16
N ALA A 166 -24.40 -20.71 9.18
CA ALA A 166 -23.65 -19.45 9.08
C ALA A 166 -23.91 -18.45 10.23
N VAL A 167 -24.92 -18.66 11.04
CA VAL A 167 -25.21 -17.83 12.24
C VAL A 167 -24.52 -18.40 13.50
N LYS A 168 -23.93 -19.61 13.42
CA LYS A 168 -23.26 -20.24 14.57
C LYS A 168 -21.77 -19.97 14.62
N ASP A 169 -21.17 -19.51 13.50
CA ASP A 169 -19.79 -18.99 13.35
C ASP A 169 -19.74 -17.48 13.59
#